data_112a0b8af3c44373c3e60a8e61953b23
#
_entry.id   112a0b8af3c44373c3e60a8e61953b23
#
_cell.length_a   1.000
_cell.length_b   1.000
_cell.length_c   1.000
_cell.angle_alpha   90.00
_cell.angle_beta   90.00
_cell.angle_gamma   90.00
#
_symmetry.space_group_name_H-M   'P 1'
#
loop_
_entity.id
_entity.type
_entity.pdbx_description
1 polymer ?
#
loop_
_entity_poly.entity_id
_entity_poly.type
_entity_poly.pdbx_seq_one_letter_code
_entity_poly.pdbx_strand_id
1 'polypeptide(L)'
;MKELTQAQIDLENAIKGDATPELIKKLIARAEAVAGIAQKENLISRNAMQEVTLGGKFQGAQKAVAGQADIVSYDDKGLMVGDYKFSSQGGEKIEAERILQASIYMALYEEELMKELAVLEDAEKNGTLTPEQEQRLSKAREVLTASEKGRTVKILRSFEKNG
;
A
#
# COMPACT_ATOMS: atom_id res chain seq x y z
N MET A 1 9.29 8.34 4.84
CA MET A 1 8.19 7.70 4.12
C MET A 1 8.15 8.13 2.67
N LYS A 2 7.84 7.20 1.79
CA LYS A 2 7.86 7.41 0.34
C LYS A 2 6.86 8.49 -0.13
N GLU A 3 5.64 8.50 0.43
CA GLU A 3 4.64 9.52 0.09
C GLU A 3 5.09 10.93 0.48
N LEU A 4 5.70 11.07 1.64
CA LEU A 4 6.25 12.35 2.08
C LEU A 4 7.41 12.77 1.18
N THR A 5 8.27 11.83 0.80
CA THR A 5 9.37 12.07 -0.13
C THR A 5 8.85 12.48 -1.50
N GLN A 6 7.82 11.81 -2.01
CA GLN A 6 7.22 12.14 -3.29
C GLN A 6 6.57 13.54 -3.25
N ALA A 7 5.89 13.87 -2.16
CA ALA A 7 5.33 15.21 -1.98
C ALA A 7 6.40 16.29 -1.98
N GLN A 8 7.57 16.02 -1.39
CA GLN A 8 8.72 16.94 -1.42
C GLN A 8 9.25 17.13 -2.85
N ILE A 9 9.40 16.06 -3.60
CA ILE A 9 9.84 16.09 -5.00
C ILE A 9 8.85 16.88 -5.85
N ASP A 10 7.57 16.63 -5.69
CA ASP A 10 6.51 17.34 -6.41
C ASP A 10 6.53 18.84 -6.08
N LEU A 11 6.75 19.17 -4.81
CA LEU A 11 6.88 20.56 -4.36
C LEU A 11 8.10 21.23 -4.99
N GLU A 12 9.25 20.57 -5.01
CA GLU A 12 10.47 21.08 -5.63
C GLU A 12 10.28 21.30 -7.13
N ASN A 13 9.65 20.36 -7.81
CA ASN A 13 9.34 20.48 -9.24
C ASN A 13 8.35 21.61 -9.50
N ALA A 14 7.36 21.79 -8.64
CA ALA A 14 6.41 22.89 -8.73
C ALA A 14 7.08 24.25 -8.54
N ILE A 15 8.05 24.34 -7.62
CA ILE A 15 8.81 25.58 -7.39
C ILE A 15 9.69 25.92 -8.60
N LYS A 16 10.24 24.94 -9.28
CA LYS A 16 11.09 25.13 -10.48
C LYS A 16 10.29 25.46 -11.73
N GLY A 17 8.99 25.16 -11.76
CA GLY A 17 8.09 25.43 -12.86
C GLY A 17 7.18 26.63 -12.60
N ASP A 18 6.10 26.73 -13.39
CA ASP A 18 5.08 27.77 -13.26
C ASP A 18 4.09 27.45 -12.13
N ALA A 19 4.59 27.12 -10.94
CA ALA A 19 3.76 26.77 -9.81
C ALA A 19 3.09 27.99 -9.20
N THR A 20 1.77 27.91 -9.02
CA THR A 20 1.01 28.96 -8.33
C THR A 20 1.15 28.82 -6.82
N PRO A 21 0.99 29.92 -6.05
CA PRO A 21 0.96 29.83 -4.57
C PRO A 21 -0.09 28.86 -4.06
N GLU A 22 -1.23 28.75 -4.73
CA GLU A 22 -2.30 27.80 -4.37
C GLU A 22 -1.84 26.35 -4.53
N LEU A 23 -1.13 26.03 -5.59
CA LEU A 23 -0.59 24.68 -5.81
C LEU A 23 0.44 24.32 -4.73
N ILE A 24 1.33 25.26 -4.40
CA ILE A 24 2.33 25.05 -3.34
C ILE A 24 1.67 24.79 -2.00
N LYS A 25 0.65 25.58 -1.64
CA LYS A 25 -0.14 25.37 -0.42
C LYS A 25 -0.79 24.00 -0.38
N LYS A 26 -1.35 23.56 -1.50
CA LYS A 26 -1.96 22.24 -1.64
C LYS A 26 -0.96 21.12 -1.38
N LEU A 27 0.23 21.22 -1.97
CA LEU A 27 1.28 20.21 -1.81
C LEU A 27 1.80 20.15 -0.39
N ILE A 28 1.97 21.28 0.27
CA ILE A 28 2.38 21.36 1.67
C ILE A 28 1.31 20.72 2.56
N ALA A 29 0.05 21.09 2.36
CA ALA A 29 -1.06 20.56 3.14
C ALA A 29 -1.16 19.03 2.98
N ARG A 30 -0.96 18.51 1.78
CA ARG A 30 -0.95 17.06 1.52
C ARG A 30 0.21 16.36 2.25
N ALA A 31 1.40 16.95 2.21
CA ALA A 31 2.57 16.41 2.90
C ALA A 31 2.34 16.36 4.42
N GLU A 32 1.79 17.42 4.99
CA GLU A 32 1.44 17.48 6.41
C GLU A 32 0.37 16.44 6.79
N ALA A 33 -0.64 16.27 5.93
CA ALA A 33 -1.69 15.27 6.14
C ALA A 33 -1.13 13.85 6.13
N VAL A 34 -0.24 13.53 5.19
CA VAL A 34 0.44 12.22 5.12
C VAL A 34 1.29 11.99 6.36
N ALA A 35 2.04 13.00 6.80
CA ALA A 35 2.85 12.91 8.02
C ALA A 35 1.99 12.69 9.26
N GLY A 36 0.85 13.36 9.35
CA GLY A 36 -0.11 13.16 10.45
C GLY A 36 -0.71 11.76 10.47
N ILE A 37 -1.07 11.22 9.31
CA ILE A 37 -1.54 9.85 9.17
C ILE A 37 -0.44 8.87 9.58
N ALA A 38 0.79 9.09 9.14
CA ALA A 38 1.92 8.23 9.47
C ALA A 38 2.15 8.15 10.98
N GLN A 39 2.03 9.27 11.68
CA GLN A 39 2.17 9.32 13.13
C GLN A 39 1.00 8.63 13.83
N LYS A 40 -0.23 8.96 13.44
CA LYS A 40 -1.46 8.40 14.00
C LYS A 40 -1.52 6.87 13.86
N GLU A 41 -1.14 6.36 12.70
CA GLU A 41 -1.20 4.93 12.37
C GLU A 41 0.11 4.20 12.68
N ASN A 42 1.08 4.89 13.24
CA ASN A 42 2.40 4.34 13.59
C ASN A 42 3.10 3.66 12.40
N LEU A 43 3.00 4.26 11.22
CA LEU A 43 3.58 3.69 10.00
C LEU A 43 5.09 3.75 9.96
N ILE A 44 5.71 4.68 10.71
CA ILE A 44 7.16 4.89 10.73
C ILE A 44 7.90 3.66 11.26
N SER A 45 7.31 2.95 12.23
CA SER A 45 7.89 1.75 12.83
C SER A 45 7.59 0.46 12.07
N ARG A 46 6.84 0.55 10.97
CA ARG A 46 6.40 -0.60 10.18
C ARG A 46 7.11 -0.64 8.84
N ASN A 47 7.26 -1.84 8.29
CA ASN A 47 7.67 -1.98 6.90
C ASN A 47 6.49 -1.54 6.01
N ALA A 48 6.74 -0.65 5.08
CA ALA A 48 5.70 -0.07 4.26
C ALA A 48 6.07 -0.09 2.78
N MET A 49 5.09 -0.41 1.95
CA MET A 49 5.18 -0.32 0.49
C MET A 49 4.12 0.68 0.03
N GLN A 50 4.50 1.58 -0.87
CA GLN A 50 3.63 2.62 -1.40
C GLN A 50 3.13 2.26 -2.80
N GLU A 51 1.91 2.68 -3.11
CA GLU A 51 1.33 2.51 -4.44
C GLU A 51 1.40 1.08 -4.95
N VAL A 52 0.96 0.13 -4.13
CA VAL A 52 1.04 -1.30 -4.42
C VAL A 52 -0.12 -1.72 -5.30
N THR A 53 0.18 -2.35 -6.44
CA THR A 53 -0.85 -2.99 -7.25
C THR A 53 -1.25 -4.30 -6.58
N LEU A 54 -2.53 -4.39 -6.24
CA LEU A 54 -3.15 -5.57 -5.67
C LEU A 54 -4.01 -6.25 -6.71
N GLY A 55 -4.12 -7.55 -6.65
CA GLY A 55 -5.00 -8.28 -7.53
C GLY A 55 -4.39 -9.58 -8.03
N GLY A 56 -5.06 -10.18 -8.97
CA GLY A 56 -4.69 -11.46 -9.55
C GLY A 56 -5.83 -11.98 -10.40
N LYS A 57 -5.76 -13.24 -10.76
CA LYS A 57 -6.82 -13.90 -11.52
C LYS A 57 -7.70 -14.74 -10.61
N PHE A 58 -9.01 -14.58 -10.75
CA PHE A 58 -9.94 -15.56 -10.21
C PHE A 58 -9.72 -16.91 -10.90
N GLN A 59 -9.93 -17.98 -10.18
CA GLN A 59 -9.81 -19.32 -10.74
C GLN A 59 -10.75 -19.48 -11.95
N GLY A 60 -10.19 -19.91 -13.09
CA GLY A 60 -10.91 -20.05 -14.33
C GLY A 60 -11.08 -18.79 -15.15
N ALA A 61 -10.65 -17.62 -14.64
CA ALA A 61 -10.73 -16.37 -15.38
C ALA A 61 -9.59 -16.23 -16.39
N GLN A 62 -9.89 -15.62 -17.54
CA GLN A 62 -8.91 -15.36 -18.58
C GLN A 62 -8.09 -14.10 -18.31
N LYS A 63 -8.67 -13.13 -17.59
CA LYS A 63 -8.04 -11.84 -17.29
C LYS A 63 -7.87 -11.65 -15.79
N ALA A 64 -6.76 -11.03 -15.43
CA ALA A 64 -6.54 -10.58 -14.07
C ALA A 64 -7.39 -9.33 -13.77
N VAL A 65 -7.80 -9.18 -12.52
CA VAL A 65 -8.33 -7.93 -12.00
C VAL A 65 -7.31 -7.32 -11.05
N ALA A 66 -7.22 -6.00 -11.06
CA ALA A 66 -6.25 -5.29 -10.24
C ALA A 66 -6.78 -3.95 -9.81
N GLY A 67 -6.36 -3.55 -8.62
CA GLY A 67 -6.53 -2.21 -8.08
C GLY A 67 -5.26 -1.77 -7.42
N GLN A 68 -5.15 -0.50 -7.09
CA GLN A 68 -3.98 0.04 -6.42
C GLN A 68 -4.33 0.42 -4.99
N ALA A 69 -3.51 0.00 -4.04
CA ALA A 69 -3.56 0.48 -2.66
C ALA A 69 -2.50 1.56 -2.47
N ASP A 70 -2.84 2.61 -1.74
CA ASP A 70 -1.88 3.68 -1.44
C ASP A 70 -0.75 3.17 -0.56
N ILE A 71 -1.05 2.29 0.37
CA ILE A 71 -0.05 1.72 1.26
C ILE A 71 -0.39 0.27 1.65
N VAL A 72 0.64 -0.55 1.68
CA VAL A 72 0.61 -1.86 2.33
C VAL A 72 1.71 -1.85 3.38
N SER A 73 1.35 -1.99 4.64
CA SER A 73 2.33 -1.99 5.74
C SER A 73 2.22 -3.28 6.55
N TYR A 74 3.33 -3.72 7.09
CA TYR A 74 3.38 -4.94 7.89
C TYR A 74 4.44 -4.87 8.97
N ASP A 75 4.20 -5.64 10.02
CA ASP A 75 5.14 -5.88 11.11
C ASP A 75 4.93 -7.31 11.63
N ASP A 76 5.53 -7.63 12.78
CA ASP A 76 5.37 -8.92 13.43
C ASP A 76 3.97 -9.20 13.98
N LYS A 77 3.09 -8.19 13.98
CA LYS A 77 1.71 -8.29 14.50
C LYS A 77 0.66 -8.45 13.41
N GLY A 78 0.96 -8.05 12.19
CA GLY A 78 0.00 -8.16 11.10
C GLY A 78 0.26 -7.27 9.90
N LEU A 79 -0.65 -7.37 8.95
CA LEU A 79 -0.63 -6.66 7.69
C LEU A 79 -1.78 -5.66 7.64
N MET A 80 -1.50 -4.46 7.15
CA MET A 80 -2.51 -3.42 6.91
C MET A 80 -2.44 -2.96 5.47
N VAL A 81 -3.61 -2.89 4.84
CA VAL A 81 -3.79 -2.28 3.52
C VAL A 81 -4.62 -1.01 3.72
N GLY A 82 -4.15 0.09 3.20
CA GLY A 82 -4.82 1.37 3.40
C GLY A 82 -4.86 2.26 2.18
N ASP A 83 -5.90 3.06 2.11
CA ASP A 83 -6.02 4.16 1.17
C ASP A 83 -6.15 5.47 1.93
N TYR A 84 -5.42 6.48 1.48
CA TYR A 84 -5.48 7.81 2.08
C TYR A 84 -6.76 8.53 1.68
N LYS A 85 -7.33 9.25 2.62
CA LYS A 85 -8.48 10.14 2.38
C LYS A 85 -8.19 11.48 3.02
N PHE A 86 -8.12 12.52 2.18
CA PHE A 86 -7.75 13.87 2.60
C PHE A 86 -8.95 14.81 2.72
N SER A 87 -10.14 14.35 2.36
CA SER A 87 -11.36 15.14 2.43
C SER A 87 -12.47 14.38 3.14
N SER A 88 -13.48 15.10 3.63
CA SER A 88 -14.68 14.50 4.23
C SER A 88 -15.72 14.06 3.20
N GLN A 89 -15.44 14.26 1.90
CA GLN A 89 -16.37 13.89 0.84
C GLN A 89 -16.40 12.38 0.63
N GLY A 90 -17.56 11.87 0.29
CA GLY A 90 -17.82 10.46 0.09
C GLY A 90 -18.52 9.84 1.30
N GLY A 91 -19.59 9.10 1.05
CA GLY A 91 -20.39 8.46 2.08
C GLY A 91 -19.79 7.16 2.59
N GLU A 92 -20.30 6.67 3.72
CA GLU A 92 -19.90 5.40 4.33
C GLU A 92 -20.07 4.21 3.37
N LYS A 93 -21.09 4.25 2.50
CA LYS A 93 -21.33 3.24 1.50
C LYS A 93 -20.17 3.13 0.51
N ILE A 94 -19.66 4.26 0.02
CA ILE A 94 -18.52 4.29 -0.91
C ILE A 94 -17.28 3.75 -0.24
N GLU A 95 -17.03 4.12 1.03
CA GLU A 95 -15.90 3.60 1.80
C GLU A 95 -16.01 2.09 2.01
N ALA A 96 -17.19 1.59 2.35
CA ALA A 96 -17.42 0.16 2.53
C ALA A 96 -17.17 -0.62 1.23
N GLU A 97 -17.61 -0.08 0.10
CA GLU A 97 -17.35 -0.67 -1.21
C GLU A 97 -15.85 -0.72 -1.54
N ARG A 98 -15.12 0.35 -1.23
CA ARG A 98 -13.65 0.41 -1.43
C ARG A 98 -12.92 -0.59 -0.55
N ILE A 99 -13.32 -0.71 0.71
CA ILE A 99 -12.73 -1.68 1.65
C ILE A 99 -12.98 -3.10 1.16
N LEU A 100 -14.20 -3.39 0.72
CA LEU A 100 -14.54 -4.71 0.18
C LEU A 100 -13.72 -5.02 -1.08
N GLN A 101 -13.64 -4.08 -2.01
CA GLN A 101 -12.86 -4.25 -3.24
C GLN A 101 -11.37 -4.47 -2.93
N ALA A 102 -10.81 -3.66 -2.05
CA ALA A 102 -9.41 -3.80 -1.62
C ALA A 102 -9.17 -5.14 -0.93
N SER A 103 -10.12 -5.63 -0.15
CA SER A 103 -10.04 -6.94 0.50
C SER A 103 -9.99 -8.07 -0.51
N ILE A 104 -10.81 -8.00 -1.55
CA ILE A 104 -10.82 -9.00 -2.65
C ILE A 104 -9.48 -8.96 -3.39
N TYR A 105 -9.01 -7.78 -3.77
CA TYR A 105 -7.75 -7.64 -4.49
C TYR A 105 -6.57 -8.10 -3.64
N MET A 106 -6.61 -7.85 -2.34
CA MET A 106 -5.58 -8.33 -1.42
C MET A 106 -5.53 -9.86 -1.35
N ALA A 107 -6.68 -10.51 -1.30
CA ALA A 107 -6.74 -11.97 -1.32
C ALA A 107 -6.13 -12.55 -2.60
N LEU A 108 -6.42 -11.94 -3.75
CA LEU A 108 -5.84 -12.36 -5.02
C LEU A 108 -4.32 -12.11 -5.07
N TYR A 109 -3.88 -10.99 -4.52
CA TYR A 109 -2.46 -10.67 -4.42
C TYR A 109 -1.72 -11.69 -3.55
N GLU A 110 -2.29 -12.09 -2.44
CA GLU A 110 -1.71 -13.13 -1.57
C GLU A 110 -1.58 -14.47 -2.29
N GLU A 111 -2.58 -14.86 -3.09
CA GLU A 111 -2.50 -16.07 -3.91
C GLU A 111 -1.34 -15.99 -4.91
N GLU A 112 -1.16 -14.84 -5.56
CA GLU A 112 -0.04 -14.63 -6.48
C GLU A 112 1.31 -14.68 -5.75
N LEU A 113 1.39 -14.11 -4.54
CA LEU A 113 2.59 -14.21 -3.70
C LEU A 113 2.90 -15.66 -3.32
N MET A 114 1.88 -16.45 -3.00
CA MET A 114 2.09 -17.86 -2.68
C MET A 114 2.63 -18.66 -3.86
N LYS A 115 2.14 -18.37 -5.06
CA LYS A 115 2.66 -18.98 -6.29
C LYS A 115 4.12 -18.59 -6.55
N GLU A 116 4.42 -17.32 -6.41
CA GLU A 116 5.79 -16.81 -6.54
C GLU A 116 6.70 -17.41 -5.49
N LEU A 117 6.24 -17.49 -4.24
CA LEU A 117 6.98 -18.10 -3.15
C LEU A 117 7.37 -19.55 -3.48
N ALA A 118 6.43 -20.34 -3.99
CA ALA A 118 6.71 -21.74 -4.37
C ALA A 118 7.79 -21.84 -5.43
N VAL A 119 7.74 -20.99 -6.46
CA VAL A 119 8.75 -20.95 -7.52
C VAL A 119 10.12 -20.55 -6.97
N LEU A 120 10.18 -19.52 -6.12
CA LEU A 120 11.42 -19.03 -5.54
C LEU A 120 12.03 -20.04 -4.55
N GLU A 121 11.22 -20.72 -3.77
CA GLU A 121 11.69 -21.78 -2.85
C GLU A 121 12.29 -22.95 -3.62
N ASP A 122 11.71 -23.30 -4.75
CA ASP A 122 12.24 -24.33 -5.63
C ASP A 122 13.62 -23.93 -6.18
N ALA A 123 13.75 -22.67 -6.65
CA ALA A 123 15.03 -22.11 -7.08
C ALA A 123 16.07 -22.07 -5.94
N GLU A 124 15.62 -21.77 -4.73
CA GLU A 124 16.49 -21.78 -3.54
C GLU A 124 17.07 -23.19 -3.30
N LYS A 125 16.24 -24.22 -3.37
CA LYS A 125 16.66 -25.62 -3.20
C LYS A 125 17.66 -26.03 -4.29
N ASN A 126 17.50 -25.52 -5.50
CA ASN A 126 18.35 -25.83 -6.64
C ASN A 126 19.62 -24.95 -6.70
N GLY A 127 19.74 -23.98 -5.79
CA GLY A 127 20.89 -23.07 -5.76
C GLY A 127 20.94 -22.10 -6.93
N THR A 128 19.79 -21.78 -7.54
CA THR A 128 19.69 -20.94 -8.75
C THR A 128 19.15 -19.54 -8.50
N LEU A 129 18.97 -19.14 -7.22
CA LEU A 129 18.48 -17.81 -6.90
C LEU A 129 19.50 -16.72 -7.25
N THR A 130 18.99 -15.68 -7.93
CA THR A 130 19.74 -14.43 -8.10
C THR A 130 19.59 -13.57 -6.85
N PRO A 131 20.48 -12.58 -6.61
CA PRO A 131 20.31 -11.64 -5.47
C PRO A 131 18.96 -10.94 -5.45
N GLU A 132 18.42 -10.57 -6.61
CA GLU A 132 17.10 -9.94 -6.73
C GLU A 132 15.99 -10.91 -6.31
N GLN A 133 16.09 -12.18 -6.70
CA GLN A 133 15.14 -13.21 -6.32
C GLN A 133 15.20 -13.51 -4.81
N GLU A 134 16.40 -13.46 -4.21
CA GLU A 134 16.54 -13.61 -2.75
C GLU A 134 15.79 -12.52 -2.00
N GLN A 135 15.87 -11.27 -2.46
CA GLN A 135 15.13 -10.15 -1.86
C GLN A 135 13.63 -10.34 -2.02
N ARG A 136 13.17 -10.77 -3.19
CA ARG A 136 11.75 -11.04 -3.44
C ARG A 136 11.23 -12.18 -2.57
N LEU A 137 12.01 -13.23 -2.41
CA LEU A 137 11.68 -14.36 -1.54
C LEU A 137 11.53 -13.93 -0.08
N SER A 138 12.49 -13.17 0.41
CA SER A 138 12.46 -12.64 1.78
C SER A 138 11.22 -11.78 2.02
N LYS A 139 10.93 -10.86 1.10
CA LYS A 139 9.78 -9.97 1.18
C LYS A 139 8.45 -10.73 1.12
N ALA A 140 8.33 -11.70 0.22
CA ALA A 140 7.12 -12.51 0.11
C ALA A 140 6.86 -13.30 1.41
N ARG A 141 7.89 -13.86 2.01
CA ARG A 141 7.79 -14.56 3.30
C ARG A 141 7.34 -13.62 4.41
N GLU A 142 7.91 -12.42 4.48
CA GLU A 142 7.53 -11.44 5.50
C GLU A 142 6.08 -11.00 5.38
N VAL A 143 5.63 -10.68 4.17
CA VAL A 143 4.25 -10.25 3.91
C VAL A 143 3.25 -11.36 4.25
N LEU A 144 3.51 -12.57 3.77
CA LEU A 144 2.62 -13.70 4.02
C LEU A 144 2.57 -14.10 5.50
N THR A 145 3.71 -14.04 6.20
CA THR A 145 3.76 -14.29 7.64
C THR A 145 2.95 -13.25 8.41
N ALA A 146 3.08 -11.97 8.06
CA ALA A 146 2.29 -10.91 8.66
C ALA A 146 0.79 -11.10 8.41
N SER A 147 0.42 -11.48 7.19
CA SER A 147 -0.97 -11.74 6.81
C SER A 147 -1.60 -12.87 7.65
N GLU A 148 -0.86 -13.90 7.95
CA GLU A 148 -1.33 -15.01 8.80
C GLU A 148 -1.67 -14.56 10.22
N LYS A 149 -0.99 -13.55 10.72
CA LYS A 149 -1.22 -13.02 12.07
C LYS A 149 -2.44 -12.10 12.14
N GLY A 150 -2.78 -11.47 11.04
CA GLY A 150 -3.96 -10.62 10.94
C GLY A 150 -3.88 -9.67 9.77
N ARG A 151 -5.04 -9.35 9.23
CA ARG A 151 -5.18 -8.41 8.11
C ARG A 151 -6.16 -7.32 8.46
N THR A 152 -5.80 -6.09 8.13
CA THR A 152 -6.67 -4.93 8.26
C THR A 152 -6.68 -4.18 6.94
N VAL A 153 -7.88 -3.88 6.44
CA VAL A 153 -8.06 -3.01 5.28
C VAL A 153 -8.86 -1.81 5.76
N LYS A 154 -8.32 -0.61 5.55
CA LYS A 154 -9.01 0.58 6.05
C LYS A 154 -8.69 1.84 5.24
N ILE A 155 -9.54 2.83 5.42
CA ILE A 155 -9.33 4.18 4.93
C ILE A 155 -8.53 4.97 5.98
N LEU A 156 -7.41 5.54 5.56
CA LEU A 156 -6.52 6.33 6.42
C LEU A 156 -6.88 7.81 6.27
N ARG A 157 -7.47 8.38 7.30
CA ARG A 157 -8.05 9.72 7.26
C ARG A 157 -7.08 10.77 7.79
N SER A 158 -7.01 11.90 7.09
CA SER A 158 -6.30 13.08 7.56
C SER A 158 -7.18 13.98 8.44
N PHE A 159 -8.48 13.69 8.55
CA PHE A 159 -9.43 14.45 9.35
C PHE A 159 -10.13 13.55 10.36
N GLU A 160 -10.61 14.16 11.46
CA GLU A 160 -11.43 13.43 12.41
C GLU A 160 -12.87 13.38 11.93
N LYS A 161 -13.46 12.19 11.99
CA LYS A 161 -14.86 11.99 11.67
C LYS A 161 -15.66 12.45 12.89
N ASN A 162 -16.31 13.59 12.78
CA ASN A 162 -17.27 14.03 13.80
C ASN A 162 -18.45 13.07 13.81
N GLY A 163 -18.52 12.38 14.86
CA GLY A 163 -19.45 11.41 15.33
C GLY A 163 -20.63 11.00 14.63
#